data_e1a5e39a95651024b8ebbeb372f8b469
#
_entry.id   e1a5e39a95651024b8ebbeb372f8b469
#
_cell.length_a   1.000
_cell.length_b   1.000
_cell.length_c   1.000
_cell.angle_alpha   90.00
_cell.angle_beta   90.00
_cell.angle_gamma   90.00
#
_symmetry.space_group_name_H-M   'P 1'
#
loop_
_entity.id
_entity.type
_entity.pdbx_description
1 polymer ?
#
loop_
_entity_poly.entity_id
_entity_poly.type
_entity_poly.pdbx_seq_one_letter_code
_entity_poly.pdbx_strand_id
1 'polypeptide(L)'
;MTLTKNKYYFEALDNYPYSLPECLEALNYALSYDPEDADSLCLMGRIYSEQLKNYEIAKQYFQEAMQCDITNLNVPQYYINCLLANEDFHEAEKLINYSLKIKGIDKSNLWFYRALLSEKRGSFNNALKFLDEAAKYCFNEYSLNVVKDRKKFIKSKMPKKNKKKKETK
;
A
#
# COMPACT_ATOMS: atom_id res chain seq x y z
N MET A 1 20.29 -17.95 15.87
CA MET A 1 20.44 -18.30 14.44
C MET A 1 20.11 -17.07 13.63
N THR A 2 21.08 -16.47 12.98
CA THR A 2 20.84 -15.47 11.94
C THR A 2 20.21 -16.23 10.76
N LEU A 3 18.92 -16.07 10.57
CA LEU A 3 18.22 -16.53 9.36
C LEU A 3 18.81 -15.73 8.20
N THR A 4 19.78 -16.34 7.50
CA THR A 4 20.30 -15.81 6.25
C THR A 4 19.17 -15.97 5.23
N LYS A 5 18.62 -14.86 4.80
CA LYS A 5 17.56 -14.84 3.81
C LYS A 5 17.99 -15.65 2.57
N ASN A 6 17.09 -16.46 2.05
CA ASN A 6 17.36 -17.33 0.93
C ASN A 6 17.83 -16.51 -0.30
N LYS A 7 18.94 -16.94 -0.93
CA LYS A 7 19.51 -16.30 -2.12
C LYS A 7 18.48 -16.14 -3.25
N TYR A 8 17.57 -17.10 -3.38
CA TYR A 8 16.53 -17.07 -4.41
C TYR A 8 15.51 -15.95 -4.23
N TYR A 9 15.25 -15.53 -2.99
CA TYR A 9 14.44 -14.33 -2.75
C TYR A 9 15.10 -13.08 -3.32
N PHE A 10 16.42 -12.91 -3.13
CA PHE A 10 17.14 -11.78 -3.71
C PHE A 10 17.20 -11.84 -5.23
N GLU A 11 17.41 -13.03 -5.79
CA GLU A 11 17.34 -13.24 -7.24
C GLU A 11 15.96 -12.86 -7.81
N ALA A 12 14.89 -13.22 -7.12
CA ALA A 12 13.54 -12.80 -7.49
C ALA A 12 13.37 -11.28 -7.44
N LEU A 13 13.90 -10.61 -6.41
CA LEU A 13 13.86 -9.14 -6.30
C LEU A 13 14.62 -8.45 -7.43
N ASP A 14 15.79 -8.97 -7.81
CA ASP A 14 16.61 -8.42 -8.89
C ASP A 14 15.89 -8.53 -10.25
N ASN A 15 15.10 -9.58 -10.44
CA ASN A 15 14.31 -9.80 -11.64
C ASN A 15 12.98 -9.00 -11.65
N TYR A 16 12.46 -8.65 -10.49
CA TYR A 16 11.19 -7.90 -10.39
C TYR A 16 11.38 -6.41 -10.71
N PRO A 17 10.49 -5.77 -11.48
CA PRO A 17 9.31 -6.31 -12.17
C PRO A 17 9.57 -6.67 -13.64
N TYR A 18 10.82 -6.68 -14.09
CA TYR A 18 11.19 -6.66 -15.51
C TYR A 18 11.23 -8.04 -16.16
N SER A 19 11.54 -9.08 -15.38
CA SER A 19 11.69 -10.47 -15.86
C SER A 19 10.82 -11.40 -15.03
N LEU A 20 9.50 -11.39 -15.30
CA LEU A 20 8.53 -12.13 -14.50
C LEU A 20 8.72 -13.66 -14.49
N PRO A 21 9.06 -14.31 -15.62
CA PRO A 21 9.31 -15.78 -15.61
C PRO A 21 10.43 -16.14 -14.64
N GLU A 22 11.56 -15.46 -14.72
CA GLU A 22 12.73 -15.69 -13.86
C GLU A 22 12.44 -15.34 -12.41
N CYS A 23 11.68 -14.25 -12.19
CA CYS A 23 11.23 -13.85 -10.85
C CYS A 23 10.35 -14.95 -10.21
N LEU A 24 9.37 -15.49 -10.94
CA LEU A 24 8.48 -16.55 -10.46
C LEU A 24 9.24 -17.85 -10.22
N GLU A 25 10.18 -18.21 -11.09
CA GLU A 25 11.02 -19.40 -10.92
C GLU A 25 11.85 -19.28 -9.64
N ALA A 26 12.53 -18.15 -9.44
CA ALA A 26 13.31 -17.90 -8.23
C ALA A 26 12.44 -17.91 -6.96
N LEU A 27 11.23 -17.33 -6.98
CA LEU A 27 10.30 -17.38 -5.84
C LEU A 27 9.81 -18.79 -5.54
N ASN A 28 9.55 -19.61 -6.56
CA ASN A 28 9.18 -21.01 -6.36
C ASN A 28 10.31 -21.78 -5.68
N TYR A 29 11.57 -21.54 -6.05
CA TYR A 29 12.72 -22.11 -5.33
C TYR A 29 12.78 -21.55 -3.90
N ALA A 30 12.62 -20.26 -3.68
CA ALA A 30 12.66 -19.68 -2.33
C ALA A 30 11.61 -20.34 -1.41
N LEU A 31 10.36 -20.44 -1.87
CA LEU A 31 9.27 -21.04 -1.11
C LEU A 31 9.34 -22.56 -0.98
N SER A 32 10.10 -23.25 -1.86
CA SER A 32 10.38 -24.68 -1.69
C SER A 32 11.33 -24.96 -0.53
N TYR A 33 12.23 -24.02 -0.21
CA TYR A 33 13.14 -24.09 0.94
C TYR A 33 12.50 -23.59 2.24
N ASP A 34 11.72 -22.53 2.16
CA ASP A 34 11.00 -21.92 3.28
C ASP A 34 9.61 -21.50 2.84
N PRO A 35 8.60 -22.39 2.98
CA PRO A 35 7.22 -22.08 2.60
C PRO A 35 6.60 -20.95 3.41
N GLU A 36 7.13 -20.63 4.58
CA GLU A 36 6.63 -19.61 5.50
C GLU A 36 7.41 -18.28 5.40
N ASP A 37 8.31 -18.11 4.40
CA ASP A 37 9.02 -16.84 4.20
C ASP A 37 8.04 -15.74 3.78
N ALA A 38 7.64 -14.92 4.74
CA ALA A 38 6.64 -13.85 4.55
C ALA A 38 7.04 -12.85 3.45
N ASP A 39 8.32 -12.59 3.23
CA ASP A 39 8.76 -11.68 2.19
C ASP A 39 8.64 -12.28 0.79
N SER A 40 8.93 -13.57 0.62
CA SER A 40 8.72 -14.30 -0.63
C SER A 40 7.22 -14.39 -0.97
N LEU A 41 6.38 -14.72 0.02
CA LEU A 41 4.92 -14.71 -0.12
C LEU A 41 4.41 -13.31 -0.47
N CYS A 42 4.93 -12.28 0.18
CA CYS A 42 4.58 -10.89 -0.11
C CYS A 42 4.94 -10.51 -1.56
N LEU A 43 6.11 -10.91 -2.04
CA LEU A 43 6.52 -10.65 -3.43
C LEU A 43 5.66 -11.40 -4.44
N MET A 44 5.24 -12.64 -4.15
CA MET A 44 4.22 -13.35 -4.94
C MET A 44 2.91 -12.55 -5.00
N GLY A 45 2.40 -12.09 -3.85
CA GLY A 45 1.21 -11.24 -3.78
C GLY A 45 1.34 -9.97 -4.63
N ARG A 46 2.51 -9.33 -4.63
CA ARG A 46 2.81 -8.16 -5.46
C ARG A 46 2.77 -8.48 -6.95
N ILE A 47 3.37 -9.58 -7.37
CA ILE A 47 3.34 -10.00 -8.79
C ILE A 47 1.90 -10.18 -9.24
N TYR A 48 1.09 -10.91 -8.49
CA TYR A 48 -0.31 -11.13 -8.85
C TYR A 48 -1.13 -9.85 -8.84
N SER A 49 -0.90 -8.93 -7.90
CA SER A 49 -1.60 -7.66 -7.81
C SER A 49 -1.13 -6.64 -8.84
N GLU A 50 0.19 -6.41 -8.94
CA GLU A 50 0.76 -5.29 -9.68
C GLU A 50 0.96 -5.61 -11.16
N GLN A 51 1.32 -6.87 -11.49
CA GLN A 51 1.65 -7.27 -12.86
C GLN A 51 0.50 -8.03 -13.53
N LEU A 52 -0.03 -9.05 -12.86
CA LEU A 52 -1.04 -9.94 -13.42
C LEU A 52 -2.48 -9.47 -13.19
N LYS A 53 -2.70 -8.47 -12.31
CA LYS A 53 -4.02 -7.94 -11.94
C LYS A 53 -5.00 -9.01 -11.43
N ASN A 54 -4.48 -10.10 -10.88
CA ASN A 54 -5.28 -11.14 -10.24
C ASN A 54 -5.32 -10.90 -8.73
N TYR A 55 -6.23 -10.02 -8.32
CA TYR A 55 -6.32 -9.57 -6.94
C TYR A 55 -6.75 -10.66 -5.97
N GLU A 56 -7.55 -11.64 -6.40
CA GLU A 56 -8.00 -12.73 -5.53
C GLU A 56 -6.82 -13.64 -5.11
N ILE A 57 -5.97 -14.02 -6.06
CA ILE A 57 -4.76 -14.78 -5.75
C ILE A 57 -3.78 -13.93 -4.95
N ALA A 58 -3.63 -12.64 -5.30
CA ALA A 58 -2.77 -11.73 -4.55
C ALA A 58 -3.16 -11.64 -3.07
N LYS A 59 -4.47 -11.53 -2.78
CA LYS A 59 -4.99 -11.48 -1.40
C LYS A 59 -4.64 -12.74 -0.61
N GLN A 60 -4.69 -13.92 -1.23
CA GLN A 60 -4.31 -15.17 -0.57
C GLN A 60 -2.85 -15.14 -0.13
N TYR A 61 -1.93 -14.76 -1.02
CA TYR A 61 -0.51 -14.63 -0.69
C TYR A 61 -0.22 -13.59 0.38
N PHE A 62 -0.89 -12.42 0.35
CA PHE A 62 -0.71 -11.41 1.38
C PHE A 62 -1.26 -11.87 2.74
N GLN A 63 -2.39 -12.57 2.77
CA GLN A 63 -2.94 -13.13 4.01
C GLN A 63 -2.00 -14.16 4.61
N GLU A 64 -1.47 -15.06 3.78
CA GLU A 64 -0.50 -16.06 4.19
C GLU A 64 0.78 -15.41 4.72
N ALA A 65 1.33 -14.41 4.02
CA ALA A 65 2.50 -13.66 4.47
C ALA A 65 2.26 -13.00 5.85
N MET A 66 1.09 -12.42 6.09
CA MET A 66 0.74 -11.84 7.39
C MET A 66 0.53 -12.88 8.49
N GLN A 67 0.12 -14.11 8.15
CA GLN A 67 0.01 -15.21 9.12
C GLN A 67 1.39 -15.74 9.51
N CYS A 68 2.32 -15.83 8.55
CA CYS A 68 3.68 -16.29 8.80
C CYS A 68 4.50 -15.29 9.63
N ASP A 69 4.38 -14.00 9.36
CA ASP A 69 5.05 -12.95 10.13
C ASP A 69 4.16 -11.70 10.32
N ILE A 70 3.44 -11.68 11.42
CA ILE A 70 2.56 -10.56 11.81
C ILE A 70 3.35 -9.27 12.12
N THR A 71 4.65 -9.36 12.33
CA THR A 71 5.53 -8.22 12.63
C THR A 71 6.19 -7.64 11.39
N ASN A 72 6.01 -8.24 10.23
CA ASN A 72 6.55 -7.75 8.97
C ASN A 72 5.91 -6.41 8.60
N LEU A 73 6.75 -5.35 8.54
CA LEU A 73 6.29 -3.98 8.31
C LEU A 73 5.99 -3.68 6.83
N ASN A 74 6.42 -4.54 5.91
CA ASN A 74 6.28 -4.33 4.46
C ASN A 74 4.96 -4.89 3.90
N VAL A 75 4.52 -6.04 4.39
CA VAL A 75 3.33 -6.74 3.88
C VAL A 75 2.08 -5.85 3.90
N PRO A 76 1.76 -5.14 5.00
CA PRO A 76 0.51 -4.37 5.07
C PRO A 76 0.37 -3.32 3.96
N GLN A 77 1.44 -2.63 3.58
CA GLN A 77 1.35 -1.58 2.56
C GLN A 77 1.00 -2.12 1.17
N TYR A 78 1.60 -3.25 0.78
CA TYR A 78 1.30 -3.89 -0.51
C TYR A 78 -0.08 -4.51 -0.51
N TYR A 79 -0.49 -5.10 0.61
CA TYR A 79 -1.84 -5.66 0.74
C TYR A 79 -2.91 -4.57 0.69
N ILE A 80 -2.73 -3.44 1.39
CA ILE A 80 -3.66 -2.30 1.32
C ILE A 80 -3.76 -1.78 -0.13
N ASN A 81 -2.64 -1.66 -0.85
CA ASN A 81 -2.66 -1.28 -2.27
C ASN A 81 -3.49 -2.24 -3.12
N CYS A 82 -3.32 -3.54 -2.93
CA CYS A 82 -4.09 -4.57 -3.60
C CYS A 82 -5.61 -4.40 -3.33
N LEU A 83 -5.99 -4.25 -2.06
CA LEU A 83 -7.38 -4.05 -1.65
C LEU A 83 -7.99 -2.76 -2.23
N LEU A 84 -7.23 -1.66 -2.25
CA LEU A 84 -7.69 -0.40 -2.86
C LEU A 84 -7.83 -0.51 -4.38
N ALA A 85 -6.96 -1.27 -5.04
CA ALA A 85 -7.04 -1.51 -6.49
C ALA A 85 -8.24 -2.38 -6.86
N ASN A 86 -8.57 -3.37 -6.04
CA ASN A 86 -9.73 -4.26 -6.19
C ASN A 86 -11.04 -3.66 -5.64
N GLU A 87 -11.00 -2.45 -5.09
CA GLU A 87 -12.16 -1.78 -4.47
C GLU A 87 -12.73 -2.49 -3.23
N ASP A 88 -11.94 -3.32 -2.57
CA ASP A 88 -12.27 -3.97 -1.30
C ASP A 88 -12.13 -2.98 -0.12
N PHE A 89 -12.90 -1.88 -0.17
CA PHE A 89 -12.72 -0.72 0.71
C PHE A 89 -12.92 -1.01 2.19
N HIS A 90 -13.78 -1.96 2.53
CA HIS A 90 -14.03 -2.33 3.92
C HIS A 90 -12.83 -3.08 4.52
N GLU A 91 -12.26 -4.01 3.75
CA GLU A 91 -11.07 -4.75 4.18
C GLU A 91 -9.85 -3.84 4.24
N ALA A 92 -9.68 -2.95 3.26
CA ALA A 92 -8.63 -1.94 3.26
C ALA A 92 -8.70 -1.06 4.54
N GLU A 93 -9.89 -0.61 4.93
CA GLU A 93 -10.07 0.21 6.13
C GLU A 93 -9.71 -0.56 7.42
N LYS A 94 -10.13 -1.82 7.53
CA LYS A 94 -9.75 -2.68 8.66
C LYS A 94 -8.24 -2.86 8.75
N LEU A 95 -7.60 -3.15 7.62
CA LEU A 95 -6.16 -3.38 7.57
C LEU A 95 -5.38 -2.11 7.89
N ILE A 96 -5.80 -0.93 7.39
CA ILE A 96 -5.20 0.36 7.75
C ILE A 96 -5.31 0.61 9.26
N ASN A 97 -6.50 0.40 9.85
CA ASN A 97 -6.72 0.62 11.27
C ASN A 97 -5.89 -0.33 12.16
N TYR A 98 -5.72 -1.56 11.73
CA TYR A 98 -4.84 -2.53 12.38
C TYR A 98 -3.38 -2.09 12.29
N SER A 99 -2.93 -1.77 11.07
CA SER A 99 -1.53 -1.43 10.79
C SER A 99 -1.07 -0.16 11.51
N LEU A 100 -1.94 0.84 11.69
CA LEU A 100 -1.61 2.06 12.44
C LEU A 100 -1.21 1.81 13.91
N LYS A 101 -1.54 0.63 14.46
CA LYS A 101 -1.18 0.22 15.83
C LYS A 101 0.17 -0.48 15.89
N ILE A 102 0.74 -0.90 14.76
CA ILE A 102 2.01 -1.61 14.70
C ILE A 102 3.15 -0.62 14.97
N LYS A 103 4.03 -0.96 15.93
CA LYS A 103 5.20 -0.14 16.22
C LYS A 103 6.22 -0.21 15.07
N GLY A 104 6.73 0.95 14.66
CA GLY A 104 7.75 1.03 13.60
C GLY A 104 7.21 1.11 12.17
N ILE A 105 5.90 0.94 11.98
CA ILE A 105 5.30 1.06 10.64
C ILE A 105 5.35 2.50 10.12
N ASP A 106 5.44 2.66 8.80
CA ASP A 106 5.37 3.97 8.14
C ASP A 106 3.94 4.54 8.23
N LYS A 107 3.73 5.39 9.22
CA LYS A 107 2.43 6.05 9.44
C LYS A 107 2.10 7.05 8.34
N SER A 108 3.09 7.68 7.70
CA SER A 108 2.85 8.59 6.58
C SER A 108 2.12 7.87 5.44
N ASN A 109 2.62 6.69 5.08
CA ASN A 109 2.05 5.86 4.03
C ASN A 109 0.63 5.38 4.39
N LEU A 110 0.41 4.94 5.63
CA LEU A 110 -0.92 4.47 6.06
C LEU A 110 -1.97 5.60 6.06
N TRP A 111 -1.63 6.80 6.51
CA TRP A 111 -2.52 7.96 6.42
C TRP A 111 -2.77 8.37 4.98
N PHE A 112 -1.76 8.24 4.10
CA PHE A 112 -1.93 8.47 2.67
C PHE A 112 -2.92 7.46 2.05
N TYR A 113 -2.82 6.16 2.37
CA TYR A 113 -3.79 5.16 1.92
C TYR A 113 -5.20 5.42 2.45
N ARG A 114 -5.32 5.86 3.69
CA ARG A 114 -6.61 6.27 4.25
C ARG A 114 -7.22 7.46 3.50
N ALA A 115 -6.38 8.38 3.06
CA ALA A 115 -6.82 9.48 2.21
C ALA A 115 -7.29 8.99 0.83
N LEU A 116 -6.53 8.07 0.20
CA LEU A 116 -6.94 7.46 -1.07
C LEU A 116 -8.28 6.72 -0.96
N LEU A 117 -8.47 5.97 0.12
CA LEU A 117 -9.74 5.28 0.41
C LEU A 117 -10.90 6.29 0.50
N SER A 118 -10.70 7.39 1.24
CA SER A 118 -11.71 8.44 1.37
C SER A 118 -12.00 9.14 0.04
N GLU A 119 -10.98 9.36 -0.77
CA GLU A 119 -11.13 9.93 -2.11
C GLU A 119 -11.94 9.01 -3.03
N LYS A 120 -11.65 7.69 -3.05
CA LYS A 120 -12.40 6.71 -3.83
C LYS A 120 -13.87 6.63 -3.41
N ARG A 121 -14.15 6.83 -2.13
CA ARG A 121 -15.51 6.95 -1.59
C ARG A 121 -16.19 8.33 -1.83
N GLY A 122 -15.50 9.26 -2.51
CA GLY A 122 -16.02 10.61 -2.77
C GLY A 122 -15.96 11.56 -1.56
N SER A 123 -15.38 11.14 -0.45
CA SER A 123 -15.28 11.95 0.78
C SER A 123 -14.04 12.86 0.75
N PHE A 124 -14.02 13.83 -0.17
CA PHE A 124 -12.85 14.68 -0.43
C PHE A 124 -12.38 15.48 0.80
N ASN A 125 -13.29 15.99 1.62
CA ASN A 125 -12.92 16.72 2.84
C ASN A 125 -12.17 15.83 3.83
N ASN A 126 -12.60 14.57 4.01
CA ASN A 126 -11.90 13.60 4.86
C ASN A 126 -10.55 13.21 4.24
N ALA A 127 -10.50 13.01 2.93
CA ALA A 127 -9.26 12.74 2.23
C ALA A 127 -8.20 13.84 2.48
N LEU A 128 -8.59 15.11 2.40
CA LEU A 128 -7.69 16.24 2.70
C LEU A 128 -7.20 16.23 4.15
N LYS A 129 -8.07 15.92 5.13
CA LYS A 129 -7.69 15.80 6.55
C LYS A 129 -6.66 14.67 6.75
N PHE A 130 -6.87 13.52 6.12
CA PHE A 130 -5.94 12.40 6.23
C PHE A 130 -4.61 12.66 5.53
N LEU A 131 -4.58 13.47 4.46
CA LEU A 131 -3.33 13.95 3.87
C LEU A 131 -2.61 14.95 4.78
N ASP A 132 -3.33 15.76 5.58
CA ASP A 132 -2.71 16.58 6.61
C ASP A 132 -2.05 15.73 7.71
N GLU A 133 -2.69 14.62 8.10
CA GLU A 133 -2.08 13.66 9.02
C GLU A 133 -0.86 12.98 8.38
N ALA A 134 -0.93 12.52 7.13
CA ALA A 134 0.21 11.92 6.43
C ALA A 134 1.42 12.86 6.41
N ALA A 135 1.21 14.15 6.14
CA ALA A 135 2.27 15.16 6.08
C ALA A 135 3.06 15.28 7.40
N LYS A 136 2.42 15.05 8.55
CA LYS A 136 3.09 15.12 9.87
C LYS A 136 4.14 14.03 10.08
N TYR A 137 4.00 12.90 9.37
CA TYR A 137 4.88 11.74 9.48
C TYR A 137 5.87 11.61 8.31
N CYS A 138 5.82 12.53 7.31
CA CYS A 138 6.80 12.54 6.23
C CYS A 138 8.18 12.88 6.79
N PHE A 139 9.17 12.05 6.46
CA PHE A 139 10.55 12.22 6.95
C PHE A 139 11.49 12.80 5.90
N ASN A 140 11.04 13.00 4.65
CA ASN A 140 11.81 13.62 3.57
C ASN A 140 10.91 14.47 2.66
N GLU A 141 11.58 15.30 1.85
CA GLU A 141 10.89 16.22 0.93
C GLU A 141 10.12 15.49 -0.16
N TYR A 142 10.62 14.36 -0.63
CA TYR A 142 9.94 13.55 -1.66
C TYR A 142 8.56 13.09 -1.19
N SER A 143 8.47 12.45 -0.03
CA SER A 143 7.19 11.98 0.53
C SER A 143 6.23 13.14 0.81
N LEU A 144 6.76 14.28 1.29
CA LEU A 144 5.95 15.48 1.51
C LEU A 144 5.39 16.05 0.20
N ASN A 145 6.16 16.04 -0.88
CA ASN A 145 5.72 16.53 -2.19
C ASN A 145 4.63 15.62 -2.79
N VAL A 146 4.75 14.30 -2.64
CA VAL A 146 3.68 13.34 -3.03
C VAL A 146 2.36 13.68 -2.33
N VAL A 147 2.39 13.95 -1.03
CA VAL A 147 1.20 14.35 -0.27
C VAL A 147 0.64 15.70 -0.76
N LYS A 148 1.51 16.70 -0.99
CA LYS A 148 1.09 18.03 -1.49
C LYS A 148 0.45 17.96 -2.85
N ASP A 149 1.01 17.17 -3.76
CA ASP A 149 0.47 17.02 -5.12
C ASP A 149 -0.87 16.30 -5.10
N ARG A 150 -1.02 15.27 -4.25
CA ARG A 150 -2.33 14.64 -4.08
C ARG A 150 -3.38 15.58 -3.52
N LYS A 151 -3.02 16.46 -2.56
CA LYS A 151 -3.93 17.49 -2.04
C LYS A 151 -4.39 18.46 -3.14
N LYS A 152 -3.48 18.90 -4.02
CA LYS A 152 -3.84 19.76 -5.17
C LYS A 152 -4.82 19.05 -6.09
N PHE A 153 -4.53 17.76 -6.40
CA PHE A 153 -5.38 16.97 -7.26
C PHE A 153 -6.79 16.76 -6.69
N ILE A 154 -6.92 16.45 -5.41
CA ILE A 154 -8.23 16.33 -4.75
C ILE A 154 -8.99 17.67 -4.77
N LYS A 155 -8.31 18.77 -4.46
CA LYS A 155 -8.94 20.12 -4.50
C LYS A 155 -9.45 20.47 -5.90
N SER A 156 -8.78 20.01 -6.97
CA SER A 156 -9.24 20.25 -8.35
C SER A 156 -10.54 19.51 -8.70
N LYS A 157 -10.83 18.41 -8.01
CA LYS A 157 -12.08 17.65 -8.16
C LYS A 157 -13.25 18.22 -7.37
N MET A 158 -12.98 19.08 -6.40
CA MET A 158 -14.04 19.64 -5.56
C MET A 158 -14.77 20.76 -6.30
N PRO A 159 -16.11 20.88 -6.13
CA PRO A 159 -16.86 21.96 -6.76
C PRO A 159 -16.34 23.31 -6.25
N LYS A 160 -16.13 24.26 -7.18
CA LYS A 160 -15.73 25.63 -6.82
C LYS A 160 -16.84 26.26 -5.99
N LYS A 161 -16.53 26.69 -4.76
CA LYS A 161 -17.49 27.47 -3.98
C LYS A 161 -17.82 28.76 -4.75
N ASN A 162 -19.05 28.89 -5.21
CA ASN A 162 -19.53 30.15 -5.77
C ASN A 162 -19.36 31.22 -4.70
N LYS A 163 -18.47 32.19 -4.94
CA LYS A 163 -18.43 33.43 -4.15
C LYS A 163 -19.77 34.14 -4.40
N LYS A 164 -20.72 34.00 -3.48
CA LYS A 164 -21.90 34.91 -3.47
C LYS A 164 -21.35 36.34 -3.37
N LYS A 165 -21.46 37.09 -4.48
CA LYS A 165 -21.29 38.53 -4.43
C LYS A 165 -22.27 39.02 -3.36
N LYS A 166 -21.75 39.60 -2.28
CA LYS A 166 -22.54 40.50 -1.43
C LYS A 166 -22.83 41.72 -2.28
N GLU A 167 -24.00 41.77 -2.86
CA GLU A 167 -24.57 43.06 -3.31
C GLU A 167 -24.93 43.82 -2.05
N THR A 168 -24.10 44.79 -1.72
CA THR A 168 -24.42 45.88 -0.79
C THR A 168 -25.34 46.84 -1.52
N LYS A 169 -26.59 46.88 -1.08
CA LYS A 169 -27.46 48.04 -1.29
C LYS A 169 -27.09 49.11 -0.30
#